data_36f962eee39763e335fbb324b47fcb65
#
_entry.id   36f962eee39763e335fbb324b47fcb65
#
_cell.length_a   1.000
_cell.length_b   1.000
_cell.length_c   1.000
_cell.angle_alpha   90.00
_cell.angle_beta   90.00
_cell.angle_gamma   90.00
#
_symmetry.space_group_name_H-M   'P 1'
#
loop_
_entity.id
_entity.type
_entity.pdbx_description
1 polymer ?
#
loop_
_entity_poly.entity_id
_entity_poly.type
_entity_poly.pdbx_seq_one_letter_code
_entity_poly.pdbx_strand_id
1 'polypeptide(L)'
;MLINNYLSKLDIKKILLENLSSITGSQAEQESQIMISYSSKSENNSDINSSEVDQELINKILNERVKGKPLAKIINEKGFWKKIFYTDDYTLDPRADSEILVEQILIDYKKNKNQKHLKLLDLCCGTGCLGISIIDELDNAFCDFIDVSKHALTACKKNIIKFKQQQKTKIFHSNLFENYPINRLKYIDFIVCNPPYIPTRNYLNLNKETLHDPRISLDGGKSGMDYYVKIINFLINVKFKGVVYFEIDPIINKNMYKLLLEKGVKIVYKKTDY
;
A
#
# COMPACT_ATOMS: atom_id res chain seq x y z
N MET A 1 20.29 -1.72 -24.62
CA MET A 1 21.65 -1.15 -24.71
C MET A 1 22.22 -1.11 -23.29
N LEU A 2 23.38 -1.71 -23.04
CA LEU A 2 23.95 -1.72 -21.69
C LEU A 2 24.61 -0.37 -21.37
N ILE A 3 24.43 0.10 -20.14
CA ILE A 3 25.11 1.28 -19.63
C ILE A 3 26.58 0.89 -19.36
N ASN A 4 27.51 1.53 -20.07
CA ASN A 4 28.95 1.26 -19.93
C ASN A 4 29.57 2.12 -18.83
N ASN A 5 30.66 1.64 -18.22
CA ASN A 5 31.44 2.36 -17.23
C ASN A 5 31.96 3.68 -17.83
N TYR A 6 31.70 4.83 -17.17
CA TYR A 6 32.10 6.20 -17.53
C TYR A 6 31.01 7.13 -18.10
N LEU A 7 29.75 6.74 -18.04
CA LEU A 7 28.65 7.64 -18.45
C LEU A 7 28.32 8.67 -17.36
N SER A 8 28.03 9.89 -17.75
CA SER A 8 27.47 10.89 -16.83
C SER A 8 26.06 10.52 -16.38
N LYS A 9 25.60 11.06 -15.24
CA LYS A 9 24.20 10.88 -14.79
C LYS A 9 23.19 11.30 -15.87
N LEU A 10 23.53 12.29 -16.68
CA LEU A 10 22.67 12.79 -17.76
C LEU A 10 22.57 11.76 -18.89
N ASP A 11 23.68 11.14 -19.27
CA ASP A 11 23.69 10.10 -20.30
C ASP A 11 22.93 8.86 -19.83
N ILE A 12 23.14 8.44 -18.57
CA ILE A 12 22.40 7.34 -17.95
C ILE A 12 20.90 7.63 -17.99
N LYS A 13 20.48 8.82 -17.59
CA LYS A 13 19.07 9.23 -17.62
C LYS A 13 18.48 9.15 -19.02
N LYS A 14 19.21 9.61 -20.04
CA LYS A 14 18.77 9.54 -21.44
C LYS A 14 18.56 8.08 -21.90
N ILE A 15 19.52 7.20 -21.61
CA ILE A 15 19.41 5.77 -21.91
C ILE A 15 18.19 5.14 -21.20
N LEU A 16 17.99 5.45 -19.93
CA LEU A 16 16.83 4.96 -19.17
C LEU A 16 15.52 5.42 -19.79
N LEU A 17 15.39 6.70 -20.14
CA LEU A 17 14.20 7.24 -20.79
C LEU A 17 13.90 6.56 -22.12
N GLU A 18 14.91 6.35 -22.98
CA GLU A 18 14.76 5.67 -24.26
C GLU A 18 14.22 4.24 -24.09
N ASN A 19 14.68 3.51 -23.06
CA ASN A 19 14.25 2.13 -22.82
C ASN A 19 12.90 2.04 -22.09
N LEU A 20 12.60 2.97 -21.17
CA LEU A 20 11.41 2.92 -20.33
C LEU A 20 10.17 3.53 -21.01
N SER A 21 10.33 4.50 -21.92
CA SER A 21 9.22 5.23 -22.53
C SER A 21 8.18 4.32 -23.22
N SER A 22 8.65 3.24 -23.86
CA SER A 22 7.78 2.26 -24.51
C SER A 22 7.05 1.33 -23.53
N ILE A 23 7.48 1.26 -22.26
CA ILE A 23 6.99 0.33 -21.24
C ILE A 23 6.10 1.06 -20.25
N THR A 24 6.54 2.22 -19.79
CA THR A 24 5.93 2.96 -18.67
C THR A 24 5.26 4.27 -19.09
N GLY A 25 5.42 4.66 -20.35
CA GLY A 25 4.82 5.88 -20.90
C GLY A 25 5.20 7.13 -20.07
N SER A 26 4.21 7.83 -19.56
CA SER A 26 4.40 9.04 -18.76
C SER A 26 5.17 8.85 -17.45
N GLN A 27 5.32 7.62 -16.97
CA GLN A 27 6.05 7.32 -15.72
C GLN A 27 7.56 7.12 -15.96
N ALA A 28 8.04 7.07 -17.21
CA ALA A 28 9.44 6.81 -17.54
C ALA A 28 10.41 7.79 -16.86
N GLU A 29 10.05 9.07 -16.80
CA GLU A 29 10.86 10.10 -16.14
C GLU A 29 11.00 9.83 -14.64
N GLN A 30 9.89 9.53 -13.97
CA GLN A 30 9.87 9.23 -12.55
C GLN A 30 10.65 7.95 -12.24
N GLU A 31 10.43 6.88 -13.01
CA GLU A 31 11.16 5.62 -12.81
C GLU A 31 12.67 5.79 -13.04
N SER A 32 13.07 6.55 -14.07
CA SER A 32 14.49 6.86 -14.32
C SER A 32 15.15 7.56 -13.13
N GLN A 33 14.46 8.54 -12.53
CA GLN A 33 14.96 9.25 -11.36
C GLN A 33 15.08 8.33 -10.14
N ILE A 34 14.09 7.45 -9.92
CA ILE A 34 14.11 6.47 -8.82
C ILE A 34 15.30 5.51 -9.01
N MET A 35 15.50 4.97 -10.22
CA MET A 35 16.60 4.05 -10.51
C MET A 35 17.97 4.68 -10.25
N ILE A 36 18.19 5.91 -10.72
CA ILE A 36 19.43 6.64 -10.48
C ILE A 36 19.63 6.90 -8.98
N SER A 37 18.60 7.38 -8.29
CA SER A 37 18.67 7.65 -6.84
C SER A 37 18.96 6.39 -6.03
N TYR A 38 18.31 5.27 -6.37
CA TYR A 38 18.51 3.99 -5.69
C TYR A 38 19.94 3.45 -5.90
N SER A 39 20.44 3.50 -7.14
CA SER A 39 21.77 3.03 -7.48
C SER A 39 22.90 3.94 -6.97
N SER A 40 22.60 5.16 -6.58
CA SER A 40 23.55 6.08 -5.93
C SER A 40 23.67 5.85 -4.40
N LYS A 41 22.74 5.08 -3.80
CA LYS A 41 22.68 4.78 -2.35
C LYS A 41 23.19 3.39 -1.99
N SER A 42 23.65 2.59 -2.97
CA SER A 42 24.01 1.21 -2.71
C SER A 42 25.24 1.14 -1.79
N GLU A 43 25.14 0.37 -0.70
CA GLU A 43 26.13 0.23 0.36
C GLU A 43 27.43 -0.45 -0.08
N ASN A 44 27.50 -0.97 -1.32
CA ASN A 44 28.66 -1.68 -1.82
C ASN A 44 29.84 -0.77 -2.20
N ASN A 45 29.68 0.54 -2.07
CA ASN A 45 30.72 1.52 -2.43
C ASN A 45 31.09 2.39 -1.23
N SER A 46 31.83 1.84 -0.27
CA SER A 46 32.40 2.59 0.85
C SER A 46 33.41 3.68 0.45
N ASP A 47 33.84 3.69 -0.83
CA ASP A 47 34.87 4.61 -1.36
C ASP A 47 34.38 5.49 -2.52
N ILE A 48 33.12 5.43 -2.93
CA ILE A 48 32.63 6.24 -4.05
C ILE A 48 32.08 7.55 -3.52
N ASN A 49 32.59 8.67 -4.02
CA ASN A 49 31.98 9.99 -3.89
C ASN A 49 30.48 9.86 -4.13
N SER A 50 29.64 10.40 -3.24
CA SER A 50 28.18 10.34 -3.25
C SER A 50 27.51 10.82 -4.56
N SER A 51 28.28 11.11 -5.59
CA SER A 51 27.92 11.52 -6.95
C SER A 51 27.92 10.40 -7.98
N GLU A 52 28.58 9.26 -7.73
CA GLU A 52 28.67 8.17 -8.70
C GLU A 52 27.47 7.21 -8.61
N VAL A 53 27.03 6.73 -9.78
CA VAL A 53 25.92 5.81 -9.94
C VAL A 53 26.47 4.42 -10.17
N ASP A 54 26.01 3.43 -9.42
CA ASP A 54 26.32 2.03 -9.66
C ASP A 54 25.65 1.58 -10.97
N GLN A 55 26.46 1.58 -12.05
CA GLN A 55 25.97 1.29 -13.40
C GLN A 55 25.66 -0.20 -13.59
N GLU A 56 26.31 -1.10 -12.84
CA GLU A 56 25.99 -2.52 -12.87
C GLU A 56 24.63 -2.77 -12.25
N LEU A 57 24.35 -2.16 -11.10
CA LEU A 57 23.05 -2.22 -10.45
C LEU A 57 21.93 -1.64 -11.33
N ILE A 58 22.15 -0.48 -11.96
CA ILE A 58 21.19 0.10 -12.90
C ILE A 58 20.90 -0.85 -14.07
N ASN A 59 21.93 -1.44 -14.68
CA ASN A 59 21.74 -2.39 -15.77
C ASN A 59 20.92 -3.60 -15.33
N LYS A 60 21.15 -4.12 -14.13
CA LYS A 60 20.39 -5.22 -13.55
C LYS A 60 18.91 -4.83 -13.37
N ILE A 61 18.66 -3.65 -12.80
CA ILE A 61 17.29 -3.14 -12.58
C ILE A 61 16.59 -2.94 -13.93
N LEU A 62 17.24 -2.28 -14.88
CA LEU A 62 16.70 -2.02 -16.21
C LEU A 62 16.33 -3.32 -16.93
N ASN A 63 17.21 -4.32 -16.90
CA ASN A 63 16.97 -5.61 -17.53
C ASN A 63 15.72 -6.31 -16.96
N GLU A 64 15.50 -6.28 -15.67
CA GLU A 64 14.28 -6.85 -15.06
C GLU A 64 13.06 -6.00 -15.39
N ARG A 65 13.21 -4.67 -15.40
CA ARG A 65 12.11 -3.75 -15.73
C ARG A 65 11.61 -3.93 -17.16
N VAL A 66 12.53 -4.09 -18.11
CA VAL A 66 12.22 -4.32 -19.54
C VAL A 66 11.50 -5.67 -19.76
N LYS A 67 11.75 -6.66 -18.91
CA LYS A 67 10.98 -7.93 -18.90
C LYS A 67 9.55 -7.78 -18.35
N GLY A 68 9.19 -6.60 -17.84
CA GLY A 68 7.85 -6.28 -17.37
C GLY A 68 7.68 -6.37 -15.85
N LYS A 69 8.74 -6.65 -15.07
CA LYS A 69 8.65 -6.64 -13.60
C LYS A 69 8.52 -5.18 -13.10
N PRO A 70 7.55 -4.86 -12.23
CA PRO A 70 7.40 -3.52 -11.68
C PRO A 70 8.65 -3.05 -10.94
N LEU A 71 9.03 -1.78 -11.11
CA LEU A 71 10.23 -1.24 -10.47
C LEU A 71 10.22 -1.44 -8.94
N ALA A 72 9.07 -1.22 -8.30
CA ALA A 72 8.91 -1.42 -6.86
C ALA A 72 9.27 -2.84 -6.40
N LYS A 73 8.91 -3.87 -7.20
CA LYS A 73 9.23 -5.27 -6.92
C LYS A 73 10.70 -5.62 -7.19
N ILE A 74 11.37 -4.87 -8.06
CA ILE A 74 12.79 -5.08 -8.36
C ILE A 74 13.66 -4.52 -7.23
N ILE A 75 13.33 -3.29 -6.79
CA ILE A 75 14.12 -2.59 -5.75
C ILE A 75 13.61 -2.80 -4.34
N ASN A 76 12.47 -3.49 -4.19
CA ASN A 76 11.76 -3.70 -2.93
C ASN A 76 11.40 -2.40 -2.18
N GLU A 77 11.17 -1.33 -2.91
CA GLU A 77 10.82 -0.03 -2.35
C GLU A 77 9.69 0.64 -3.14
N LYS A 78 8.73 1.23 -2.43
CA LYS A 78 7.63 2.01 -3.01
C LYS A 78 7.37 3.27 -2.19
N GLY A 79 7.34 4.42 -2.87
CA GLY A 79 6.90 5.67 -2.27
C GLY A 79 5.41 5.62 -1.94
N PHE A 80 5.03 6.07 -0.75
CA PHE A 80 3.65 6.24 -0.32
C PHE A 80 3.60 7.30 0.78
N TRP A 81 2.67 8.25 0.67
CA TRP A 81 2.58 9.40 1.56
C TRP A 81 3.93 10.13 1.60
N LYS A 82 4.55 10.26 2.73
CA LYS A 82 5.84 10.95 2.93
C LYS A 82 7.02 9.99 3.10
N LYS A 83 6.84 8.70 2.78
CA LYS A 83 7.80 7.64 3.13
C LYS A 83 8.06 6.70 1.97
N ILE A 84 9.18 5.95 2.08
CA ILE A 84 9.52 4.87 1.16
C ILE A 84 9.33 3.55 1.92
N PHE A 85 8.29 2.81 1.58
CA PHE A 85 7.94 1.53 2.19
C PHE A 85 8.68 0.37 1.53
N TYR A 86 9.05 -0.63 2.33
CA TYR A 86 9.44 -1.93 1.82
C TYR A 86 8.21 -2.63 1.25
N THR A 87 8.38 -3.23 0.07
CA THR A 87 7.41 -4.10 -0.60
C THR A 87 8.15 -5.27 -1.23
N ASP A 88 7.45 -6.36 -1.56
CA ASP A 88 8.00 -7.55 -2.21
C ASP A 88 6.95 -8.27 -3.05
N ASP A 89 7.33 -9.38 -3.67
CA ASP A 89 6.43 -10.17 -4.53
C ASP A 89 5.22 -10.77 -3.77
N TYR A 90 5.18 -10.65 -2.43
CA TYR A 90 4.11 -11.20 -1.57
C TYR A 90 3.16 -10.13 -1.02
N THR A 91 3.34 -8.87 -1.38
CA THR A 91 2.50 -7.75 -0.92
C THR A 91 1.94 -6.97 -2.10
N LEU A 92 0.76 -6.39 -1.95
CA LEU A 92 0.30 -5.33 -2.84
C LEU A 92 1.24 -4.12 -2.68
N ASP A 93 1.69 -3.56 -3.79
CA ASP A 93 2.44 -2.31 -3.74
C ASP A 93 1.56 -1.17 -3.23
N PRO A 94 2.05 -0.31 -2.33
CA PRO A 94 1.32 0.90 -1.95
C PRO A 94 0.85 1.70 -3.17
N ARG A 95 -0.45 2.05 -3.21
CA ARG A 95 -1.07 2.78 -4.32
C ARG A 95 -1.29 4.24 -3.94
N ALA A 96 -0.99 5.16 -4.86
CA ALA A 96 -1.17 6.58 -4.62
C ALA A 96 -2.63 6.93 -4.28
N ASP A 97 -3.59 6.26 -4.94
CA ASP A 97 -5.02 6.47 -4.72
C ASP A 97 -5.43 6.20 -3.26
N SER A 98 -4.74 5.27 -2.59
CA SER A 98 -4.97 4.96 -1.17
C SER A 98 -4.54 6.09 -0.21
N GLU A 99 -3.74 7.06 -0.66
CA GLU A 99 -3.33 8.20 0.18
C GLU A 99 -4.50 9.07 0.63
N ILE A 100 -5.59 9.06 -0.14
CA ILE A 100 -6.84 9.73 0.20
C ILE A 100 -7.43 9.23 1.51
N LEU A 101 -7.24 7.95 1.85
CA LEU A 101 -7.69 7.37 3.13
C LEU A 101 -6.90 7.96 4.29
N VAL A 102 -5.58 8.10 4.13
CA VAL A 102 -4.70 8.72 5.13
C VAL A 102 -5.13 10.16 5.37
N GLU A 103 -5.26 10.94 4.29
CA GLU A 103 -5.68 12.34 4.37
C GLU A 103 -7.02 12.49 5.10
N GLN A 104 -8.02 11.70 4.71
CA GLN A 104 -9.38 11.82 5.28
C GLN A 104 -9.40 11.46 6.76
N ILE A 105 -8.70 10.39 7.16
CA ILE A 105 -8.60 10.00 8.57
C ILE A 105 -7.94 11.09 9.42
N LEU A 106 -6.86 11.71 8.91
CA LEU A 106 -6.20 12.81 9.60
C LEU A 106 -7.10 14.05 9.74
N ILE A 107 -7.90 14.36 8.71
CA ILE A 107 -8.89 15.45 8.76
C ILE A 107 -9.96 15.15 9.82
N ASP A 108 -10.52 13.94 9.83
CA ASP A 108 -11.61 13.59 10.74
C ASP A 108 -11.14 13.48 12.19
N TYR A 109 -9.91 12.99 12.42
CA TYR A 109 -9.29 13.03 13.74
C TYR A 109 -9.13 14.46 14.26
N LYS A 110 -8.63 15.38 13.42
CA LYS A 110 -8.43 16.79 13.80
C LYS A 110 -9.75 17.53 14.10
N LYS A 111 -10.86 17.14 13.48
CA LYS A 111 -12.18 17.71 13.77
C LYS A 111 -12.67 17.35 15.15
N ASN A 112 -12.27 16.19 15.70
CA ASN A 112 -12.69 15.73 17.03
C ASN A 112 -11.73 16.23 18.11
N LYS A 113 -11.87 17.51 18.50
CA LYS A 113 -11.00 18.19 19.49
C LYS A 113 -10.92 17.50 20.86
N ASN A 114 -11.88 16.63 21.19
CA ASN A 114 -11.93 15.90 22.46
C ASN A 114 -11.18 14.57 22.43
N GLN A 115 -10.76 14.10 21.26
CA GLN A 115 -10.07 12.82 21.10
C GLN A 115 -8.58 12.98 21.41
N LYS A 116 -8.17 12.53 22.59
CA LYS A 116 -6.77 12.61 23.04
C LYS A 116 -5.88 11.52 22.43
N HIS A 117 -6.46 10.39 22.06
CA HIS A 117 -5.76 9.23 21.51
C HIS A 117 -6.55 8.68 20.32
N LEU A 118 -5.85 8.19 19.31
CA LEU A 118 -6.46 7.43 18.22
C LEU A 118 -6.08 5.96 18.33
N LYS A 119 -7.06 5.07 18.31
CA LYS A 119 -6.86 3.63 18.16
C LYS A 119 -7.38 3.19 16.80
N LEU A 120 -6.46 2.88 15.93
CA LEU A 120 -6.68 2.48 14.54
C LEU A 120 -6.57 0.97 14.40
N LEU A 121 -7.36 0.41 13.49
CA LEU A 121 -7.18 -0.93 12.96
C LEU A 121 -6.94 -0.83 11.45
N ASP A 122 -5.77 -1.29 10.99
CA ASP A 122 -5.46 -1.47 9.56
C ASP A 122 -5.78 -2.93 9.19
N LEU A 123 -6.90 -3.11 8.50
CA LEU A 123 -7.45 -4.41 8.12
C LEU A 123 -7.10 -4.73 6.67
N CYS A 124 -6.55 -5.92 6.40
CA CYS A 124 -5.89 -6.29 5.14
C CYS A 124 -4.67 -5.39 4.89
N CYS A 125 -3.80 -5.28 5.90
CA CYS A 125 -2.80 -4.23 5.99
C CYS A 125 -1.67 -4.31 4.94
N GLY A 126 -1.42 -5.48 4.33
CA GLY A 126 -0.35 -5.65 3.36
C GLY A 126 1.01 -5.20 3.89
N THR A 127 1.59 -4.16 3.29
CA THR A 127 2.84 -3.53 3.74
C THR A 127 2.70 -2.70 5.02
N GLY A 128 1.49 -2.45 5.50
CA GLY A 128 1.17 -1.57 6.61
C GLY A 128 1.22 -0.07 6.25
N CYS A 129 1.25 0.27 4.97
CA CYS A 129 1.46 1.66 4.54
C CYS A 129 0.39 2.63 5.02
N LEU A 130 -0.88 2.21 5.08
CA LEU A 130 -1.98 3.05 5.58
C LEU A 130 -1.82 3.33 7.08
N GLY A 131 -1.81 2.28 7.89
CA GLY A 131 -1.74 2.41 9.34
C GLY A 131 -0.48 3.12 9.81
N ILE A 132 0.70 2.77 9.25
CA ILE A 132 1.97 3.40 9.61
C ILE A 132 1.96 4.89 9.25
N SER A 133 1.47 5.28 8.06
CA SER A 133 1.41 6.68 7.66
C SER A 133 0.52 7.51 8.58
N ILE A 134 -0.62 6.95 9.02
CA ILE A 134 -1.55 7.63 9.92
C ILE A 134 -0.92 7.83 11.31
N ILE A 135 -0.33 6.78 11.91
CA ILE A 135 0.23 6.89 13.26
C ILE A 135 1.54 7.68 13.33
N ASP A 136 2.21 7.86 12.19
CA ASP A 136 3.40 8.70 12.10
C ASP A 136 3.08 10.20 12.13
N GLU A 137 1.93 10.60 11.60
CA GLU A 137 1.43 11.98 11.63
C GLU A 137 0.82 12.39 12.98
N LEU A 138 0.66 11.43 13.92
CA LEU A 138 -0.06 11.62 15.18
C LEU A 138 0.74 11.06 16.37
N ASP A 139 1.08 11.91 17.32
CA ASP A 139 1.89 11.52 18.50
C ASP A 139 1.20 10.44 19.34
N ASN A 140 -0.10 10.57 19.54
CA ASN A 140 -0.91 9.70 20.42
C ASN A 140 -1.80 8.74 19.64
N ALA A 141 -1.31 8.19 18.52
CA ALA A 141 -2.02 7.20 17.74
C ALA A 141 -1.38 5.81 17.88
N PHE A 142 -2.24 4.78 17.91
CA PHE A 142 -1.87 3.37 17.98
C PHE A 142 -2.59 2.60 16.90
N CYS A 143 -1.93 1.61 16.31
CA CYS A 143 -2.50 0.81 15.23
C CYS A 143 -2.34 -0.68 15.50
N ASP A 144 -3.45 -1.42 15.37
CA ASP A 144 -3.45 -2.87 15.21
C ASP A 144 -3.45 -3.18 13.71
N PHE A 145 -2.56 -4.07 13.26
CA PHE A 145 -2.43 -4.51 11.88
C PHE A 145 -2.93 -5.94 11.73
N ILE A 146 -3.81 -6.18 10.78
CA ILE A 146 -4.35 -7.52 10.48
C ILE A 146 -4.12 -7.85 9.01
N ASP A 147 -3.57 -9.04 8.76
CA ASP A 147 -3.52 -9.63 7.42
C ASP A 147 -3.61 -11.15 7.51
N VAL A 148 -4.14 -11.79 6.47
CA VAL A 148 -4.20 -13.24 6.32
C VAL A 148 -2.87 -13.81 5.83
N SER A 149 -2.04 -13.01 5.17
CA SER A 149 -0.74 -13.40 4.64
C SER A 149 0.37 -13.18 5.68
N LYS A 150 1.01 -14.26 6.12
CA LYS A 150 2.21 -14.16 6.99
C LYS A 150 3.35 -13.41 6.31
N HIS A 151 3.46 -13.50 4.99
CA HIS A 151 4.48 -12.77 4.22
C HIS A 151 4.19 -11.26 4.23
N ALA A 152 2.93 -10.86 4.02
CA ALA A 152 2.53 -9.47 4.14
C ALA A 152 2.81 -8.91 5.55
N LEU A 153 2.49 -9.67 6.60
CA LEU A 153 2.83 -9.28 7.98
C LEU A 153 4.33 -9.17 8.23
N THR A 154 5.14 -9.95 7.53
CA THR A 154 6.62 -9.81 7.59
C THR A 154 7.07 -8.50 6.96
N ALA A 155 6.51 -8.11 5.82
CA ALA A 155 6.78 -6.82 5.19
C ALA A 155 6.28 -5.65 6.07
N CYS A 156 5.07 -5.76 6.61
CA CYS A 156 4.53 -4.79 7.58
C CYS A 156 5.46 -4.61 8.78
N LYS A 157 5.94 -5.71 9.38
CA LYS A 157 6.89 -5.66 10.50
C LYS A 157 8.21 -4.99 10.13
N LYS A 158 8.76 -5.25 8.94
CA LYS A 158 9.96 -4.56 8.43
C LYS A 158 9.72 -3.04 8.37
N ASN A 159 8.57 -2.61 7.86
CA ASN A 159 8.20 -1.20 7.77
C ASN A 159 8.00 -0.57 9.16
N ILE A 160 7.32 -1.26 10.08
CA ILE A 160 7.17 -0.80 11.47
C ILE A 160 8.53 -0.55 12.11
N ILE A 161 9.51 -1.44 11.91
CA ILE A 161 10.87 -1.29 12.43
C ILE A 161 11.59 -0.15 11.70
N LYS A 162 11.53 -0.09 10.37
CA LYS A 162 12.13 0.97 9.53
C LYS A 162 11.71 2.36 10.00
N PHE A 163 10.44 2.53 10.37
CA PHE A 163 9.88 3.82 10.79
C PHE A 163 9.78 3.99 12.32
N LYS A 164 10.38 3.09 13.11
CA LYS A 164 10.47 3.17 14.59
C LYS A 164 9.11 3.25 15.28
N GLN A 165 8.09 2.54 14.75
CA GLN A 165 6.71 2.57 15.26
C GLN A 165 6.36 1.37 16.17
N GLN A 166 7.35 0.59 16.64
CA GLN A 166 7.12 -0.67 17.38
C GLN A 166 6.27 -0.48 18.65
N GLN A 167 6.47 0.63 19.35
CA GLN A 167 5.77 0.93 20.63
C GLN A 167 4.28 1.30 20.41
N LYS A 168 3.92 1.69 19.18
CA LYS A 168 2.55 2.11 18.84
C LYS A 168 1.74 1.03 18.13
N THR A 169 2.30 -0.19 17.94
CA THR A 169 1.72 -1.16 17.00
C THR A 169 1.56 -2.54 17.58
N LYS A 170 0.55 -3.28 17.09
CA LYS A 170 0.39 -4.73 17.28
C LYS A 170 0.04 -5.37 15.96
N ILE A 171 0.52 -6.59 15.74
CA ILE A 171 0.33 -7.35 14.49
C ILE A 171 -0.43 -8.62 14.81
N PHE A 172 -1.45 -8.94 14.00
CA PHE A 172 -2.29 -10.11 14.14
C PHE A 172 -2.39 -10.86 12.81
N HIS A 173 -2.04 -12.14 12.82
CA HIS A 173 -2.26 -13.03 11.70
C HIS A 173 -3.70 -13.56 11.77
N SER A 174 -4.58 -13.07 10.90
CA SER A 174 -6.01 -13.40 10.90
C SER A 174 -6.63 -13.25 9.53
N ASN A 175 -7.53 -14.16 9.18
CA ASN A 175 -8.45 -13.95 8.07
C ASN A 175 -9.57 -13.01 8.56
N LEU A 176 -9.48 -11.75 8.19
CA LEU A 176 -10.29 -10.69 8.75
C LEU A 176 -10.26 -10.72 10.30
N PHE A 177 -11.40 -10.94 10.94
CA PHE A 177 -11.54 -10.90 12.40
C PHE A 177 -11.46 -12.28 13.08
N GLU A 178 -11.23 -13.38 12.34
CA GLU A 178 -11.33 -14.74 12.90
C GLU A 178 -10.44 -14.99 14.13
N ASN A 179 -9.19 -14.51 14.08
CA ASN A 179 -8.23 -14.67 15.17
C ASN A 179 -7.91 -13.33 15.88
N TYR A 180 -8.66 -12.27 15.55
CA TYR A 180 -8.48 -10.98 16.21
C TYR A 180 -9.25 -10.95 17.52
N PRO A 181 -8.64 -10.50 18.65
CA PRO A 181 -9.33 -10.45 19.94
C PRO A 181 -10.51 -9.45 19.90
N ILE A 182 -11.74 -9.95 19.80
CA ILE A 182 -12.96 -9.13 19.60
C ILE A 182 -13.12 -8.05 20.68
N ASN A 183 -12.70 -8.33 21.91
CA ASN A 183 -12.75 -7.35 22.99
C ASN A 183 -11.90 -6.10 22.76
N ARG A 184 -10.95 -6.14 21.82
CA ARG A 184 -10.17 -4.97 21.41
C ARG A 184 -10.98 -4.00 20.56
N LEU A 185 -11.97 -4.50 19.75
CA LEU A 185 -12.80 -3.66 18.88
C LEU A 185 -13.55 -2.57 19.62
N LYS A 186 -13.90 -2.77 20.88
CA LYS A 186 -14.55 -1.74 21.70
C LYS A 186 -13.70 -0.49 21.94
N TYR A 187 -12.39 -0.59 21.71
CA TYR A 187 -11.45 0.52 21.85
C TYR A 187 -10.97 1.09 20.52
N ILE A 188 -11.34 0.47 19.40
CA ILE A 188 -10.98 0.95 18.06
C ILE A 188 -11.91 2.10 17.67
N ASP A 189 -11.32 3.24 17.34
CA ASP A 189 -12.04 4.42 16.89
C ASP A 189 -12.28 4.34 15.38
N PHE A 190 -11.23 4.00 14.62
CA PHE A 190 -11.25 3.95 13.16
C PHE A 190 -10.72 2.61 12.66
N ILE A 191 -11.38 2.09 11.64
CA ILE A 191 -10.86 0.97 10.83
C ILE A 191 -10.55 1.52 9.44
N VAL A 192 -9.33 1.32 8.94
CA VAL A 192 -8.97 1.56 7.55
C VAL A 192 -8.81 0.22 6.86
N CYS A 193 -9.33 0.10 5.64
CA CYS A 193 -9.29 -1.17 4.93
C CYS A 193 -9.25 -0.93 3.41
N ASN A 194 -8.23 -1.47 2.76
CA ASN A 194 -8.17 -1.64 1.32
C ASN A 194 -8.22 -3.16 1.03
N PRO A 195 -9.41 -3.78 1.03
CA PRO A 195 -9.54 -5.22 0.83
C PRO A 195 -9.48 -5.55 -0.67
N PRO A 196 -9.20 -6.81 -1.06
CA PRO A 196 -9.31 -7.24 -2.45
C PRO A 196 -10.70 -6.98 -3.01
N TYR A 197 -10.79 -6.31 -4.18
CA TYR A 197 -12.04 -5.87 -4.78
C TYR A 197 -12.21 -6.22 -6.27
N ILE A 198 -11.21 -6.84 -6.90
CA ILE A 198 -11.30 -7.20 -8.30
C ILE A 198 -12.19 -8.44 -8.45
N PRO A 199 -13.27 -8.39 -9.27
CA PRO A 199 -14.05 -9.57 -9.54
C PRO A 199 -13.19 -10.68 -10.15
N THR A 200 -13.33 -11.92 -9.65
CA THR A 200 -12.50 -13.07 -10.09
C THR A 200 -12.42 -13.22 -11.62
N ARG A 201 -13.54 -12.97 -12.33
CA ARG A 201 -13.58 -13.02 -13.80
C ARG A 201 -12.70 -11.97 -14.50
N ASN A 202 -12.41 -10.87 -13.81
CA ASN A 202 -11.62 -9.75 -14.36
C ASN A 202 -10.12 -9.92 -14.07
N TYR A 203 -9.75 -10.86 -13.20
CA TYR A 203 -8.36 -11.06 -12.78
C TYR A 203 -7.41 -11.29 -13.97
N LEU A 204 -7.78 -12.15 -14.90
CA LEU A 204 -6.95 -12.46 -16.06
C LEU A 204 -6.85 -11.32 -17.10
N ASN A 205 -7.72 -10.31 -16.98
CA ASN A 205 -7.73 -9.12 -17.85
C ASN A 205 -6.92 -7.96 -17.27
N LEU A 206 -6.27 -8.16 -16.12
CA LEU A 206 -5.41 -7.15 -15.51
C LEU A 206 -4.16 -6.95 -16.36
N ASN A 207 -3.60 -5.74 -16.27
CA ASN A 207 -2.32 -5.47 -16.90
C ASN A 207 -1.20 -6.34 -16.31
N LYS A 208 -0.14 -6.55 -17.08
CA LYS A 208 0.96 -7.44 -16.70
C LYS A 208 1.64 -7.00 -15.38
N GLU A 209 1.74 -5.71 -15.13
CA GLU A 209 2.36 -5.19 -13.92
C GLU A 209 1.53 -5.52 -12.67
N THR A 210 0.20 -5.32 -12.74
CA THR A 210 -0.69 -5.68 -11.63
C THR A 210 -0.68 -7.18 -11.32
N LEU A 211 -0.43 -8.03 -12.31
CA LEU A 211 -0.33 -9.48 -12.12
C LEU A 211 0.94 -9.92 -11.36
N HIS A 212 1.90 -9.02 -11.13
CA HIS A 212 3.01 -9.24 -10.21
C HIS A 212 2.62 -9.09 -8.73
N ASP A 213 1.48 -8.45 -8.44
CA ASP A 213 0.94 -8.44 -7.09
C ASP A 213 0.28 -9.80 -6.76
N PRO A 214 0.33 -10.25 -5.49
CA PRO A 214 -0.23 -11.55 -5.14
C PRO A 214 -1.75 -11.58 -5.38
N ARG A 215 -2.24 -12.64 -6.00
CA ARG A 215 -3.66 -12.81 -6.31
C ARG A 215 -4.57 -12.57 -5.10
N ILE A 216 -4.15 -13.02 -3.92
CA ILE A 216 -4.91 -12.86 -2.67
C ILE A 216 -5.16 -11.40 -2.30
N SER A 217 -4.32 -10.47 -2.77
CA SER A 217 -4.49 -9.03 -2.54
C SER A 217 -5.36 -8.34 -3.59
N LEU A 218 -5.75 -9.06 -4.64
CA LEU A 218 -6.50 -8.51 -5.78
C LEU A 218 -7.90 -9.11 -5.91
N ASP A 219 -8.02 -10.46 -5.75
CA ASP A 219 -9.24 -11.20 -6.04
C ASP A 219 -10.29 -11.02 -4.93
N GLY A 220 -11.29 -10.17 -5.19
CA GLY A 220 -12.40 -9.84 -4.30
C GLY A 220 -13.60 -10.78 -4.40
N GLY A 221 -13.43 -11.96 -5.06
CA GLY A 221 -14.50 -12.94 -5.25
C GLY A 221 -15.35 -12.65 -6.49
N LYS A 222 -16.47 -13.37 -6.61
CA LYS A 222 -17.31 -13.37 -7.82
C LYS A 222 -17.73 -11.96 -8.29
N SER A 223 -18.06 -11.09 -7.37
CA SER A 223 -18.54 -9.72 -7.63
C SER A 223 -17.57 -8.63 -7.19
N GLY A 224 -16.43 -8.97 -6.61
CA GLY A 224 -15.52 -8.02 -5.98
C GLY A 224 -15.99 -7.54 -4.59
N MET A 225 -17.10 -8.10 -4.07
CA MET A 225 -17.74 -7.61 -2.84
C MET A 225 -17.56 -8.54 -1.64
N ASP A 226 -16.93 -9.72 -1.82
CA ASP A 226 -16.96 -10.78 -0.82
C ASP A 226 -16.38 -10.33 0.54
N TYR A 227 -15.29 -9.59 0.52
CA TYR A 227 -14.66 -9.07 1.74
C TYR A 227 -15.49 -7.97 2.39
N TYR A 228 -16.04 -7.03 1.61
CA TYR A 228 -16.89 -5.96 2.13
C TYR A 228 -18.13 -6.51 2.85
N VAL A 229 -18.80 -7.49 2.23
CA VAL A 229 -19.96 -8.15 2.83
C VAL A 229 -19.61 -8.82 4.16
N LYS A 230 -18.48 -9.56 4.21
CA LYS A 230 -18.01 -10.22 5.44
C LYS A 230 -17.69 -9.20 6.53
N ILE A 231 -16.92 -8.16 6.20
CA ILE A 231 -16.51 -7.12 7.15
C ILE A 231 -17.72 -6.38 7.71
N ILE A 232 -18.62 -5.90 6.83
CA ILE A 232 -19.78 -5.12 7.23
C ILE A 232 -20.74 -5.96 8.11
N ASN A 233 -21.03 -7.20 7.70
CA ASN A 233 -21.89 -8.08 8.50
C ASN A 233 -21.28 -8.37 9.87
N PHE A 234 -19.96 -8.63 9.94
CA PHE A 234 -19.29 -8.85 11.21
C PHE A 234 -19.39 -7.62 12.13
N LEU A 235 -19.06 -6.44 11.63
CA LEU A 235 -19.07 -5.20 12.41
C LEU A 235 -20.48 -4.83 12.91
N ILE A 236 -21.51 -5.11 12.12
CA ILE A 236 -22.93 -4.94 12.55
C ILE A 236 -23.23 -5.92 13.69
N ASN A 237 -22.88 -7.19 13.54
CA ASN A 237 -23.16 -8.23 14.54
C ASN A 237 -22.51 -7.91 15.91
N VAL A 238 -21.26 -7.41 15.89
CA VAL A 238 -20.57 -7.02 17.14
C VAL A 238 -20.92 -5.60 17.61
N LYS A 239 -21.84 -4.92 16.93
CA LYS A 239 -22.30 -3.55 17.22
C LYS A 239 -21.15 -2.56 17.31
N PHE A 240 -20.20 -2.62 16.37
CA PHE A 240 -19.07 -1.69 16.30
C PHE A 240 -19.57 -0.23 16.27
N LYS A 241 -18.89 0.66 17.00
CA LYS A 241 -19.32 2.05 17.18
C LYS A 241 -18.39 3.07 16.49
N GLY A 242 -17.23 2.64 16.01
CA GLY A 242 -16.28 3.50 15.32
C GLY A 242 -16.65 3.76 13.86
N VAL A 243 -15.74 4.41 13.14
CA VAL A 243 -15.89 4.71 11.71
C VAL A 243 -15.02 3.74 10.90
N VAL A 244 -15.53 3.33 9.74
CA VAL A 244 -14.79 2.47 8.80
C VAL A 244 -14.52 3.25 7.52
N TYR A 245 -13.26 3.25 7.09
CA TYR A 245 -12.79 3.85 5.85
C TYR A 245 -12.43 2.73 4.88
N PHE A 246 -13.16 2.63 3.79
CA PHE A 246 -12.92 1.66 2.74
C PHE A 246 -12.37 2.32 1.49
N GLU A 247 -11.33 1.73 0.90
CA GLU A 247 -11.06 1.91 -0.52
C GLU A 247 -12.04 1.07 -1.32
N ILE A 248 -12.60 1.64 -2.38
CA ILE A 248 -13.55 0.96 -3.27
C ILE A 248 -13.26 1.32 -4.72
N ASP A 249 -13.20 0.32 -5.59
CA ASP A 249 -13.13 0.53 -7.03
C ASP A 249 -14.48 1.05 -7.58
N PRO A 250 -14.48 1.96 -8.56
CA PRO A 250 -15.71 2.43 -9.21
C PRO A 250 -16.62 1.31 -9.71
N ILE A 251 -16.07 0.17 -10.12
CA ILE A 251 -16.84 -0.97 -10.66
C ILE A 251 -17.78 -1.60 -9.62
N ILE A 252 -17.43 -1.54 -8.33
CA ILE A 252 -18.24 -2.10 -7.24
C ILE A 252 -19.09 -1.04 -6.52
N ASN A 253 -18.94 0.23 -6.86
CA ASN A 253 -19.55 1.34 -6.16
C ASN A 253 -21.09 1.21 -6.01
N LYS A 254 -21.80 0.85 -7.09
CA LYS A 254 -23.25 0.61 -7.07
C LYS A 254 -23.64 -0.48 -6.05
N ASN A 255 -22.90 -1.59 -6.07
CA ASN A 255 -23.16 -2.72 -5.20
C ASN A 255 -22.86 -2.38 -3.73
N MET A 256 -21.81 -1.58 -3.49
CA MET A 256 -21.47 -1.09 -2.16
C MET A 256 -22.57 -0.20 -1.57
N TYR A 257 -23.08 0.77 -2.35
CA TYR A 257 -24.21 1.61 -1.92
C TYR A 257 -25.43 0.77 -1.58
N LYS A 258 -25.81 -0.17 -2.43
CA LYS A 258 -26.95 -1.06 -2.20
C LYS A 258 -26.75 -1.84 -0.89
N LEU A 259 -25.59 -2.44 -0.68
CA LEU A 259 -25.27 -3.18 0.55
C LEU A 259 -25.42 -2.29 1.80
N LEU A 260 -24.84 -1.09 1.79
CA LEU A 260 -24.87 -0.19 2.94
C LEU A 260 -26.30 0.25 3.27
N LEU A 261 -27.11 0.58 2.26
CA LEU A 261 -28.52 0.93 2.43
C LEU A 261 -29.32 -0.24 3.01
N GLU A 262 -29.20 -1.44 2.45
CA GLU A 262 -29.88 -2.66 2.92
C GLU A 262 -29.54 -3.00 4.37
N LYS A 263 -28.31 -2.69 4.80
CA LYS A 263 -27.82 -2.94 6.16
C LYS A 263 -28.07 -1.78 7.13
N GLY A 264 -28.68 -0.68 6.68
CA GLY A 264 -28.89 0.50 7.51
C GLY A 264 -27.61 1.18 7.99
N VAL A 265 -26.51 1.02 7.25
CA VAL A 265 -25.23 1.64 7.56
C VAL A 265 -25.19 3.08 7.03
N LYS A 266 -24.89 4.04 7.90
CA LYS A 266 -24.79 5.44 7.53
C LYS A 266 -23.50 5.70 6.75
N ILE A 267 -23.62 6.24 5.55
CA ILE A 267 -22.48 6.77 4.80
C ILE A 267 -22.22 8.19 5.30
N VAL A 268 -21.03 8.41 5.87
CA VAL A 268 -20.64 9.72 6.41
C VAL A 268 -19.96 10.57 5.34
N TYR A 269 -19.18 9.93 4.47
CA TYR A 269 -18.38 10.62 3.47
C TYR A 269 -18.10 9.73 2.25
N LYS A 270 -17.95 10.36 1.09
CA LYS A 270 -17.41 9.74 -0.12
C LYS A 270 -16.50 10.74 -0.81
N LYS A 271 -15.29 10.30 -1.18
CA LYS A 271 -14.32 11.05 -1.97
C LYS A 271 -13.86 10.17 -3.14
N THR A 272 -13.61 10.77 -4.27
CA THR A 272 -12.95 10.14 -5.42
C THR A 272 -11.56 10.72 -5.51
N ASP A 273 -10.59 9.91 -5.88
CA ASP A 273 -9.30 10.30 -6.40
C ASP A 273 -9.47 11.12 -7.69
N TYR A 274 -8.52 11.93 -7.99
CA TYR A 274 -8.53 12.86 -9.12
C TYR A 274 -8.16 12.14 -10.42
#